data_c353916fbf434d524eb03c337dac5f77
#
_entry.id   c353916fbf434d524eb03c337dac5f77
#
_cell.length_a   1.000
_cell.length_b   1.000
_cell.length_c   1.000
_cell.angle_alpha   90.00
_cell.angle_beta   90.00
_cell.angle_gamma   90.00
#
_symmetry.space_group_name_H-M   'P 1'
#
loop_
_entity.id
_entity.type
_entity.pdbx_description
1 polymer ?
#
loop_
_entity_poly.entity_id
_entity_poly.type
_entity_poly.pdbx_seq_one_letter_code
_entity_poly.pdbx_strand_id
1 'polypeptide(L)'
;MQFEVWAPLTDRVALRLREATYEMARDPDRAGWWTAEAGAADGDRYGFLLGVAPGEEPVRPDPRGRRLPDGPGGLSAVVDLEPLTPRAPAPGTRLQDAVLYELHIGTFTPEGTFDAAAARLGHLTALGITHVELMPVCPFPGRHGWGYDGVAPWAVHEPYGGPAGLARFVDAAHTAGLGVVLDVVHNHLGPSGNHLPAFGPYFTDAHHTPWGAAVNLDAAGSDEVRAYLLGSALAWLRDYRIDGLRLDAVHALADGRALTFLEELSAAVDELAAETGRPLFLIAESDRCDPRTTTPRGAGGLGLHAQWNDDFHHALHCALTGESQAYYADFADAPLAALAKTMTRAFFHDGTWSSFRGRSHGRPVDRRRTSAHRFLGYTQTHDQIGNRALGDRLAASLSPGLLACGAALALTGPFVPMLFMGEEWAAGTPWQYFTDHPDPELAEAVRSGRRREFAAHGWKAEEIPDPQDPATRDRSCLDWAEPDSAPHDRLLAWYRTLITLRRTHPDLRDPDLAAVRVAYDEERRWVTFRRGDVRVAVNLSPEPVTIALGRNGVRVLAAWDPVEHPGPDGRVHVPAESAVLLGP
;
A
#
# COMPACT_ATOMS: atom_id res chain seq x y z
N MET A 1 -7.90 29.04 21.39
CA MET A 1 -7.66 28.21 20.15
C MET A 1 -8.53 28.78 19.06
N GLN A 2 -7.99 28.90 17.84
CA GLN A 2 -8.76 29.27 16.67
C GLN A 2 -9.36 28.02 16.03
N PHE A 3 -10.65 28.08 15.71
CA PHE A 3 -11.37 27.09 14.92
C PHE A 3 -11.69 27.68 13.57
N GLU A 4 -11.51 26.92 12.52
CA GLU A 4 -11.80 27.36 11.16
C GLU A 4 -12.40 26.22 10.33
N VAL A 5 -13.28 26.57 9.39
CA VAL A 5 -13.88 25.61 8.47
C VAL A 5 -14.21 26.27 7.13
N TRP A 6 -13.98 25.54 6.05
CA TRP A 6 -14.44 25.93 4.72
C TRP A 6 -15.85 25.43 4.47
N ALA A 7 -16.80 26.35 4.36
CA ALA A 7 -18.22 26.06 4.12
C ALA A 7 -18.83 27.13 3.23
N PRO A 8 -18.51 27.14 1.90
CA PRO A 8 -18.94 28.20 0.97
C PRO A 8 -20.42 28.14 0.63
N LEU A 9 -21.10 27.00 0.89
CA LEU A 9 -22.50 26.79 0.50
C LEU A 9 -23.52 27.32 1.52
N THR A 10 -23.05 27.87 2.64
CA THR A 10 -23.92 28.38 3.71
C THR A 10 -23.67 29.87 4.00
N ASP A 11 -24.73 30.56 4.48
CA ASP A 11 -24.66 31.96 4.91
C ASP A 11 -24.37 32.13 6.40
N ARG A 12 -24.35 31.05 7.15
CA ARG A 12 -24.10 31.01 8.59
C ARG A 12 -23.39 29.75 9.02
N VAL A 13 -22.40 29.87 9.89
CA VAL A 13 -21.73 28.74 10.57
C VAL A 13 -21.63 29.07 12.05
N ALA A 14 -21.87 28.08 12.89
CA ALA A 14 -21.59 28.18 14.33
C ALA A 14 -20.75 26.99 14.79
N LEU A 15 -19.80 27.25 15.67
CA LEU A 15 -19.02 26.26 16.36
C LEU A 15 -19.78 25.73 17.59
N ARG A 16 -20.02 24.42 17.67
CA ARG A 16 -20.41 23.74 18.89
C ARG A 16 -19.15 23.21 19.57
N LEU A 17 -18.86 23.70 20.77
CA LEU A 17 -17.73 23.25 21.58
C LEU A 17 -18.27 22.85 22.96
N ARG A 18 -18.18 21.57 23.30
CA ARG A 18 -18.89 21.04 24.49
C ARG A 18 -20.39 21.35 24.41
N GLU A 19 -20.95 22.01 25.43
CA GLU A 19 -22.35 22.42 25.45
C GLU A 19 -22.57 23.86 24.92
N ALA A 20 -21.50 24.61 24.63
CA ALA A 20 -21.58 26.00 24.19
C ALA A 20 -21.60 26.10 22.65
N THR A 21 -22.29 27.12 22.15
CA THR A 21 -22.32 27.45 20.73
C THR A 21 -21.76 28.85 20.52
N TYR A 22 -20.86 29.00 19.57
CA TYR A 22 -20.18 30.22 19.20
C TYR A 22 -20.50 30.57 17.73
N GLU A 23 -21.02 31.74 17.48
CA GLU A 23 -21.17 32.23 16.10
C GLU A 23 -19.79 32.41 15.46
N MET A 24 -19.65 31.97 14.21
CA MET A 24 -18.42 32.13 13.48
C MET A 24 -18.49 33.33 12.51
N ALA A 25 -17.39 34.03 12.38
CA ALA A 25 -17.25 35.12 11.44
C ALA A 25 -16.72 34.61 10.09
N ARG A 26 -17.17 35.20 8.99
CA ARG A 26 -16.56 34.98 7.67
C ARG A 26 -15.14 35.52 7.67
N ASP A 27 -14.21 34.75 7.14
CA ASP A 27 -12.85 35.21 6.88
C ASP A 27 -12.89 36.23 5.71
N PRO A 28 -12.42 37.47 5.89
CA PRO A 28 -12.49 38.48 4.85
C PRO A 28 -11.56 38.23 3.68
N ASP A 29 -10.48 37.47 3.89
CA ASP A 29 -9.41 37.22 2.91
C ASP A 29 -9.54 35.85 2.22
N ARG A 30 -10.31 34.93 2.81
CA ARG A 30 -10.50 33.57 2.29
C ARG A 30 -11.98 33.27 2.02
N ALA A 31 -12.35 33.24 0.76
CA ALA A 31 -13.74 33.03 0.35
C ALA A 31 -14.32 31.70 0.84
N GLY A 32 -15.46 31.75 1.53
CA GLY A 32 -16.13 30.57 2.06
C GLY A 32 -15.55 30.00 3.36
N TRP A 33 -14.51 30.62 3.92
CA TRP A 33 -13.97 30.27 5.23
C TRP A 33 -14.67 31.01 6.37
N TRP A 34 -14.77 30.28 7.49
CA TRP A 34 -15.37 30.75 8.73
C TRP A 34 -14.43 30.50 9.89
N THR A 35 -14.36 31.46 10.81
CA THR A 35 -13.44 31.42 11.95
C THR A 35 -14.14 31.79 13.25
N ALA A 36 -13.70 31.18 14.36
CA ALA A 36 -14.09 31.57 15.71
C ALA A 36 -12.93 31.30 16.69
N GLU A 37 -12.84 32.11 17.74
CA GLU A 37 -11.94 31.87 18.86
C GLU A 37 -12.71 31.35 20.05
N ALA A 38 -12.26 30.25 20.64
CA ALA A 38 -12.86 29.69 21.85
C ALA A 38 -11.79 29.02 22.74
N GLY A 39 -12.03 29.01 24.04
CA GLY A 39 -11.19 28.28 25.01
C GLY A 39 -11.46 26.78 24.92
N ALA A 40 -10.49 26.01 24.46
CA ALA A 40 -10.59 24.55 24.33
C ALA A 40 -9.38 23.86 24.95
N ALA A 41 -9.59 22.63 25.40
CA ALA A 41 -8.57 21.71 25.92
C ALA A 41 -8.55 20.42 25.10
N ASP A 42 -7.46 19.67 25.22
CA ASP A 42 -7.34 18.34 24.61
C ASP A 42 -8.52 17.44 25.02
N GLY A 43 -9.10 16.74 24.06
CA GLY A 43 -10.26 15.87 24.24
C GLY A 43 -11.63 16.56 24.19
N ASP A 44 -11.71 17.89 24.20
CA ASP A 44 -12.99 18.60 24.08
C ASP A 44 -13.70 18.26 22.77
N ARG A 45 -14.99 17.90 22.86
CA ARG A 45 -15.83 17.58 21.69
C ARG A 45 -16.28 18.86 21.00
N TYR A 46 -16.15 18.88 19.66
CA TYR A 46 -16.59 20.00 18.84
C TYR A 46 -17.07 19.57 17.46
N GLY A 47 -17.76 20.48 16.81
CA GLY A 47 -18.21 20.35 15.44
C GLY A 47 -18.91 21.61 14.98
N PHE A 48 -19.47 21.58 13.78
CA PHE A 48 -20.05 22.77 13.13
C PHE A 48 -21.54 22.60 12.83
N LEU A 49 -22.28 23.66 13.05
CA LEU A 49 -23.67 23.86 12.65
C LEU A 49 -23.69 24.70 11.36
N LEU A 50 -24.34 24.22 10.32
CA LEU A 50 -24.35 24.83 9.00
C LEU A 50 -25.75 25.34 8.66
N GLY A 51 -25.91 26.64 8.43
CA GLY A 51 -27.11 27.27 7.81
C GLY A 51 -28.31 27.50 8.70
N VAL A 52 -28.38 27.03 9.94
CA VAL A 52 -29.57 27.04 10.78
C VAL A 52 -29.33 27.57 12.18
N ALA A 53 -30.44 27.97 12.86
CA ALA A 53 -30.39 28.35 14.26
C ALA A 53 -29.99 27.16 15.16
N PRO A 54 -29.29 27.41 16.30
CA PRO A 54 -28.92 26.35 17.23
C PRO A 54 -30.13 25.51 17.67
N GLY A 55 -30.07 24.19 17.45
CA GLY A 55 -31.13 23.23 17.84
C GLY A 55 -31.92 22.63 16.70
N GLU A 56 -31.75 23.10 15.47
CA GLU A 56 -32.55 22.65 14.31
C GLU A 56 -31.83 21.69 13.36
N GLU A 57 -30.49 21.57 13.43
CA GLU A 57 -29.73 20.62 12.62
C GLU A 57 -28.67 19.84 13.38
N PRO A 58 -28.23 18.66 12.86
CA PRO A 58 -27.16 17.91 13.48
C PRO A 58 -25.83 18.67 13.40
N VAL A 59 -25.09 18.65 14.50
CA VAL A 59 -23.70 19.12 14.54
C VAL A 59 -22.85 18.16 13.73
N ARG A 60 -22.06 18.67 12.80
CA ARG A 60 -21.19 17.85 11.94
C ARG A 60 -19.75 17.91 12.42
N PRO A 61 -19.00 16.80 12.34
CA PRO A 61 -17.58 16.83 12.66
C PRO A 61 -16.80 17.77 11.74
N ASP A 62 -15.67 18.24 12.24
CA ASP A 62 -14.75 19.05 11.46
C ASP A 62 -14.13 18.22 10.33
N PRO A 63 -14.21 18.64 9.07
CA PRO A 63 -13.52 17.99 7.94
C PRO A 63 -12.02 17.78 8.17
N ARG A 64 -11.35 18.68 8.90
CA ARG A 64 -9.91 18.62 9.22
C ARG A 64 -9.65 18.13 10.65
N GLY A 65 -10.66 17.60 11.33
CA GLY A 65 -10.56 17.06 12.68
C GLY A 65 -9.56 15.90 12.72
N ARG A 66 -8.70 15.89 13.74
CA ARG A 66 -7.63 14.89 13.91
C ARG A 66 -8.09 13.63 14.64
N ARG A 67 -9.24 13.68 15.30
CA ARG A 67 -9.77 12.60 16.12
C ARG A 67 -11.29 12.57 16.06
N LEU A 68 -11.84 11.37 15.87
CA LEU A 68 -13.27 11.06 15.93
C LEU A 68 -13.49 9.92 16.95
N PRO A 69 -13.54 10.23 18.26
CA PRO A 69 -13.54 9.19 19.29
C PRO A 69 -14.77 8.28 19.28
N ASP A 70 -15.89 8.78 18.73
CA ASP A 70 -17.15 8.04 18.61
C ASP A 70 -17.37 7.52 17.16
N GLY A 71 -16.28 7.48 16.38
CA GLY A 71 -16.31 7.06 14.97
C GLY A 71 -16.82 8.13 13.99
N PRO A 72 -17.00 7.78 12.72
CA PRO A 72 -17.34 8.72 11.63
C PRO A 72 -18.64 9.52 11.84
N GLY A 73 -19.61 8.96 12.57
CA GLY A 73 -20.87 9.64 12.91
C GLY A 73 -20.81 10.57 14.13
N GLY A 74 -19.68 10.58 14.83
CA GLY A 74 -19.50 11.37 16.05
C GLY A 74 -18.88 12.73 15.81
N LEU A 75 -18.75 13.52 16.90
CA LEU A 75 -18.08 14.82 16.85
C LEU A 75 -16.56 14.67 16.85
N SER A 76 -15.88 15.66 16.27
CA SER A 76 -14.45 15.79 16.39
C SER A 76 -14.03 16.06 17.85
N ALA A 77 -12.82 15.63 18.21
CA ALA A 77 -12.19 16.02 19.45
C ALA A 77 -10.95 16.89 19.17
N VAL A 78 -10.76 17.89 20.00
CA VAL A 78 -9.52 18.68 20.03
C VAL A 78 -8.34 17.76 20.34
N VAL A 79 -7.26 17.89 19.61
CA VAL A 79 -6.03 17.13 19.81
C VAL A 79 -4.86 18.10 19.97
N ASP A 80 -4.15 17.99 21.08
CA ASP A 80 -2.84 18.62 21.23
C ASP A 80 -1.80 17.73 20.53
N LEU A 81 -1.25 18.20 19.43
CA LEU A 81 -0.29 17.45 18.62
C LEU A 81 1.14 17.54 19.18
N GLU A 82 1.48 18.57 19.96
CA GLU A 82 2.85 18.78 20.43
C GLU A 82 3.39 17.58 21.23
N PRO A 83 2.66 17.05 22.25
CA PRO A 83 3.12 15.87 22.98
C PRO A 83 3.05 14.58 22.16
N LEU A 84 2.30 14.55 21.06
CA LEU A 84 2.14 13.36 20.21
C LEU A 84 3.19 13.26 19.12
N THR A 85 3.90 14.35 18.79
CA THR A 85 4.91 14.31 17.73
C THR A 85 6.03 13.32 18.10
N PRO A 86 6.29 12.28 17.28
CA PRO A 86 7.36 11.31 17.51
C PRO A 86 8.72 12.00 17.69
N ARG A 87 9.52 11.57 18.66
CA ARG A 87 10.80 12.19 19.04
C ARG A 87 12.00 11.42 18.55
N ALA A 88 11.89 10.13 18.35
CA ALA A 88 12.97 9.31 17.81
C ALA A 88 13.40 9.82 16.42
N PRO A 89 14.71 9.87 16.11
CA PRO A 89 15.16 10.27 14.79
C PRO A 89 14.66 9.28 13.74
N ALA A 90 14.12 9.79 12.63
CA ALA A 90 13.77 8.94 11.49
C ALA A 90 15.03 8.23 10.97
N PRO A 91 14.95 6.96 10.53
CA PRO A 91 16.13 6.17 10.15
C PRO A 91 16.88 6.69 8.91
N GLY A 92 16.28 7.60 8.14
CA GLY A 92 16.90 8.22 6.97
C GLY A 92 17.15 7.27 5.79
N THR A 93 16.61 6.06 5.84
CA THR A 93 16.73 5.09 4.73
C THR A 93 15.89 5.57 3.56
N ARG A 94 16.52 5.70 2.40
CA ARG A 94 15.83 6.13 1.18
C ARG A 94 15.08 4.97 0.53
N LEU A 95 14.01 5.27 -0.19
CA LEU A 95 13.17 4.27 -0.86
C LEU A 95 13.98 3.32 -1.77
N GLN A 96 15.01 3.80 -2.44
CA GLN A 96 15.87 2.96 -3.30
C GLN A 96 16.62 1.84 -2.55
N ASP A 97 16.84 2.02 -1.25
CA ASP A 97 17.53 1.08 -0.36
C ASP A 97 16.54 0.28 0.51
N ALA A 98 15.23 0.45 0.25
CA ALA A 98 14.18 -0.11 1.07
C ALA A 98 13.93 -1.60 0.81
N VAL A 99 13.46 -2.24 1.86
CA VAL A 99 12.67 -3.47 1.87
C VAL A 99 11.42 -3.15 2.66
N LEU A 100 10.26 -3.10 1.99
CA LEU A 100 8.99 -2.73 2.59
C LEU A 100 8.26 -3.95 3.15
N TYR A 101 7.44 -3.71 4.16
CA TYR A 101 6.57 -4.72 4.75
C TYR A 101 5.18 -4.13 4.97
N GLU A 102 4.24 -4.52 4.12
CA GLU A 102 2.85 -4.11 4.20
C GLU A 102 2.14 -4.85 5.33
N LEU A 103 1.43 -4.14 6.20
CA LEU A 103 0.64 -4.73 7.27
C LEU A 103 -0.66 -3.98 7.54
N HIS A 104 -1.64 -4.72 8.03
CA HIS A 104 -2.93 -4.21 8.50
C HIS A 104 -2.97 -4.21 10.03
N ILE A 105 -3.08 -3.03 10.63
CA ILE A 105 -3.08 -2.89 12.11
C ILE A 105 -4.13 -3.78 12.78
N GLY A 106 -5.33 -3.83 12.20
CA GLY A 106 -6.46 -4.55 12.79
C GLY A 106 -6.33 -6.08 12.83
N THR A 107 -5.35 -6.68 12.12
CA THR A 107 -5.16 -8.14 12.04
C THR A 107 -3.70 -8.59 12.13
N PHE A 108 -2.76 -7.66 12.24
CA PHE A 108 -1.34 -7.99 12.45
C PHE A 108 -1.12 -8.71 13.80
N THR A 109 -1.92 -8.33 14.79
CA THR A 109 -2.01 -9.02 16.09
C THR A 109 -3.47 -9.24 16.46
N PRO A 110 -3.78 -10.19 17.38
CA PRO A 110 -5.17 -10.41 17.82
C PRO A 110 -5.83 -9.16 18.42
N GLU A 111 -5.05 -8.32 19.11
CA GLU A 111 -5.52 -7.08 19.73
C GLU A 111 -5.93 -6.03 18.71
N GLY A 112 -5.32 -6.04 17.51
CA GLY A 112 -5.61 -5.13 16.41
C GLY A 112 -5.34 -3.66 16.73
N THR A 113 -4.24 -3.35 17.44
CA THR A 113 -3.89 -1.99 17.87
C THR A 113 -2.45 -1.62 17.51
N PHE A 114 -2.16 -0.32 17.43
CA PHE A 114 -0.81 0.19 17.19
C PHE A 114 0.18 -0.28 18.27
N ASP A 115 -0.23 -0.29 19.54
CA ASP A 115 0.64 -0.70 20.65
C ASP A 115 1.01 -2.20 20.55
N ALA A 116 0.05 -3.05 20.19
CA ALA A 116 0.30 -4.47 19.98
C ALA A 116 1.19 -4.73 18.74
N ALA A 117 0.96 -3.99 17.66
CA ALA A 117 1.80 -4.05 16.47
C ALA A 117 3.24 -3.57 16.79
N ALA A 118 3.41 -2.50 17.57
CA ALA A 118 4.71 -2.02 18.02
C ALA A 118 5.51 -3.08 18.79
N ALA A 119 4.86 -3.93 19.55
CA ALA A 119 5.51 -5.05 20.26
C ALA A 119 6.12 -6.11 19.31
N ARG A 120 5.74 -6.12 18.03
CA ARG A 120 6.25 -7.05 17.01
C ARG A 120 7.33 -6.45 16.08
N LEU A 121 7.69 -5.18 16.24
CA LEU A 121 8.72 -4.53 15.41
C LEU A 121 10.08 -5.22 15.49
N GLY A 122 10.41 -5.88 16.61
CA GLY A 122 11.61 -6.69 16.75
C GLY A 122 11.70 -7.84 15.75
N HIS A 123 10.58 -8.47 15.38
CA HIS A 123 10.56 -9.49 14.32
C HIS A 123 10.93 -8.88 12.95
N LEU A 124 10.36 -7.73 12.61
CA LEU A 124 10.62 -7.06 11.34
C LEU A 124 12.07 -6.58 11.20
N THR A 125 12.65 -6.07 12.28
CA THR A 125 14.08 -5.70 12.28
C THR A 125 14.98 -6.92 12.15
N ALA A 126 14.67 -8.03 12.82
CA ALA A 126 15.40 -9.30 12.71
C ALA A 126 15.25 -9.93 11.31
N LEU A 127 14.13 -9.70 10.64
CA LEU A 127 13.92 -10.09 9.24
C LEU A 127 14.78 -9.25 8.27
N GLY A 128 15.12 -8.03 8.64
CA GLY A 128 15.87 -7.09 7.83
C GLY A 128 15.01 -6.06 7.07
N ILE A 129 13.75 -5.91 7.45
CA ILE A 129 12.85 -4.87 6.93
C ILE A 129 13.43 -3.48 7.24
N THR A 130 13.15 -2.52 6.37
CA THR A 130 13.57 -1.13 6.54
C THR A 130 12.42 -0.17 6.73
N HIS A 131 11.27 -0.48 6.15
CA HIS A 131 10.04 0.32 6.26
C HIS A 131 8.84 -0.57 6.46
N VAL A 132 7.95 -0.14 7.34
CA VAL A 132 6.62 -0.70 7.52
C VAL A 132 5.64 0.14 6.72
N GLU A 133 4.87 -0.48 5.83
CA GLU A 133 3.76 0.17 5.11
C GLU A 133 2.46 -0.20 5.81
N LEU A 134 1.82 0.80 6.41
CA LEU A 134 0.53 0.64 7.09
C LEU A 134 -0.60 0.77 6.08
N MET A 135 -1.49 -0.22 5.99
CA MET A 135 -2.77 -0.07 5.31
C MET A 135 -3.56 1.10 5.94
N PRO A 136 -4.59 1.66 5.25
CA PRO A 136 -5.22 2.91 5.67
C PRO A 136 -5.70 2.91 7.12
N VAL A 137 -5.44 4.01 7.82
CA VAL A 137 -5.76 4.18 9.25
C VAL A 137 -6.81 5.27 9.49
N CYS A 138 -7.41 5.82 8.43
CA CYS A 138 -8.47 6.82 8.57
C CYS A 138 -9.73 6.20 9.17
N PRO A 139 -10.55 6.97 9.91
CA PRO A 139 -11.79 6.48 10.48
C PRO A 139 -12.75 5.95 9.42
N PHE A 140 -13.18 4.73 9.59
CA PHE A 140 -14.21 4.05 8.83
C PHE A 140 -15.33 3.56 9.77
N PRO A 141 -16.53 3.19 9.25
CA PRO A 141 -17.63 2.68 10.07
C PRO A 141 -17.26 1.41 10.82
N GLY A 142 -17.75 1.28 12.06
CA GLY A 142 -17.52 0.10 12.90
C GLY A 142 -16.10 0.02 13.47
N ARG A 143 -15.69 -1.19 13.82
CA ARG A 143 -14.39 -1.49 14.44
C ARG A 143 -13.42 -2.21 13.51
N HIS A 144 -13.95 -2.92 12.51
CA HIS A 144 -13.22 -3.82 11.63
C HIS A 144 -13.42 -3.45 10.17
N GLY A 145 -12.34 -3.35 9.44
CA GLY A 145 -12.33 -3.05 8.01
C GLY A 145 -10.91 -2.94 7.52
N TRP A 146 -10.73 -3.04 6.21
CA TRP A 146 -9.42 -2.86 5.59
C TRP A 146 -8.90 -1.40 5.66
N GLY A 147 -9.83 -0.44 5.85
CA GLY A 147 -9.52 0.98 5.94
C GLY A 147 -9.82 1.79 4.67
N TYR A 148 -10.20 1.15 3.56
CA TYR A 148 -10.51 1.84 2.29
C TYR A 148 -11.89 2.52 2.27
N ASP A 149 -12.73 2.27 3.27
CA ASP A 149 -14.00 2.99 3.49
C ASP A 149 -13.84 4.24 4.40
N GLY A 150 -12.63 4.78 4.51
CA GLY A 150 -12.32 5.94 5.33
C GLY A 150 -13.05 7.20 4.88
N VAL A 151 -13.51 8.04 5.84
CA VAL A 151 -14.30 9.25 5.58
C VAL A 151 -13.70 10.52 6.16
N ALA A 152 -12.64 10.41 6.94
CA ALA A 152 -11.96 11.53 7.59
C ALA A 152 -10.44 11.41 7.39
N PRO A 153 -9.91 11.82 6.21
CA PRO A 153 -8.51 11.60 5.84
C PRO A 153 -7.47 12.37 6.68
N TRP A 154 -7.92 13.17 7.65
CA TRP A 154 -7.09 13.87 8.61
C TRP A 154 -7.00 13.17 9.98
N ALA A 155 -7.88 12.22 10.25
CA ALA A 155 -8.03 11.58 11.55
C ALA A 155 -7.51 10.14 11.57
N VAL A 156 -7.28 9.62 12.76
CA VAL A 156 -6.83 8.23 13.01
C VAL A 156 -7.99 7.42 13.58
N HIS A 157 -8.19 6.22 13.08
CA HIS A 157 -9.21 5.27 13.55
C HIS A 157 -9.04 4.95 15.03
N GLU A 158 -10.05 5.29 15.83
CA GLU A 158 -9.98 5.21 17.29
C GLU A 158 -9.76 3.78 17.82
N PRO A 159 -10.40 2.72 17.26
CA PRO A 159 -10.16 1.36 17.68
C PRO A 159 -8.71 0.87 17.52
N TYR A 160 -7.92 1.45 16.64
CA TYR A 160 -6.48 1.12 16.51
C TYR A 160 -5.62 1.78 17.58
N GLY A 161 -6.18 2.74 18.37
CA GLY A 161 -5.50 3.50 19.41
C GLY A 161 -5.49 5.01 19.14
N GLY A 162 -6.17 5.47 18.09
CA GLY A 162 -6.31 6.88 17.74
C GLY A 162 -4.98 7.59 17.45
N PRO A 163 -4.97 8.94 17.49
CA PRO A 163 -3.78 9.75 17.22
C PRO A 163 -2.58 9.40 18.09
N ALA A 164 -2.83 9.20 19.39
CA ALA A 164 -1.78 8.87 20.36
C ALA A 164 -1.16 7.49 20.11
N GLY A 165 -1.96 6.50 19.72
CA GLY A 165 -1.49 5.18 19.36
C GLY A 165 -0.58 5.21 18.13
N LEU A 166 -0.99 5.91 17.07
CA LEU A 166 -0.17 6.09 15.86
C LEU A 166 1.16 6.78 16.19
N ALA A 167 1.12 7.86 16.96
CA ALA A 167 2.33 8.59 17.34
C ALA A 167 3.33 7.69 18.10
N ARG A 168 2.85 6.88 19.06
CA ARG A 168 3.69 5.91 19.79
C ARG A 168 4.26 4.82 18.85
N PHE A 169 3.44 4.34 17.91
CA PHE A 169 3.89 3.35 16.93
C PHE A 169 5.02 3.89 16.06
N VAL A 170 4.87 5.10 15.50
CA VAL A 170 5.91 5.73 14.67
C VAL A 170 7.18 5.95 15.49
N ASP A 171 7.07 6.44 16.72
CA ASP A 171 8.22 6.65 17.61
C ASP A 171 8.95 5.33 17.93
N ALA A 172 8.19 4.25 18.19
CA ALA A 172 8.74 2.90 18.39
C ALA A 172 9.40 2.35 17.12
N ALA A 173 8.80 2.55 15.94
CA ALA A 173 9.36 2.14 14.65
C ALA A 173 10.68 2.86 14.37
N HIS A 174 10.73 4.18 14.52
CA HIS A 174 11.96 4.95 14.37
C HIS A 174 13.05 4.53 15.37
N THR A 175 12.67 4.28 16.64
CA THR A 175 13.60 3.76 17.66
C THR A 175 14.17 2.40 17.25
N ALA A 176 13.38 1.57 16.59
CA ALA A 176 13.81 0.28 16.06
C ALA A 176 14.59 0.38 14.73
N GLY A 177 14.77 1.60 14.19
CA GLY A 177 15.44 1.84 12.91
C GLY A 177 14.58 1.55 11.68
N LEU A 178 13.25 1.50 11.84
CA LEU A 178 12.27 1.29 10.77
C LEU A 178 11.62 2.61 10.37
N GLY A 179 11.57 2.92 9.08
CA GLY A 179 10.71 3.97 8.55
C GLY A 179 9.25 3.51 8.49
N VAL A 180 8.34 4.47 8.41
CA VAL A 180 6.89 4.20 8.32
C VAL A 180 6.34 4.83 7.04
N VAL A 181 5.66 4.03 6.24
CA VAL A 181 4.87 4.45 5.08
C VAL A 181 3.39 4.32 5.46
N LEU A 182 2.59 5.28 5.07
CA LEU A 182 1.14 5.24 5.30
C LEU A 182 0.41 5.19 3.97
N ASP A 183 -0.50 4.23 3.84
CA ASP A 183 -1.44 4.18 2.73
C ASP A 183 -2.56 5.19 2.93
N VAL A 184 -2.75 6.08 1.94
CA VAL A 184 -3.76 7.14 1.97
C VAL A 184 -4.69 7.06 0.77
N VAL A 185 -5.99 7.15 1.06
CA VAL A 185 -7.07 7.07 0.08
C VAL A 185 -7.55 8.48 -0.23
N HIS A 186 -7.13 9.04 -1.35
CA HIS A 186 -7.53 10.37 -1.81
C HIS A 186 -8.47 10.35 -3.02
N ASN A 187 -8.67 9.19 -3.64
CA ASN A 187 -9.47 9.03 -4.85
C ASN A 187 -10.97 8.89 -4.59
N HIS A 188 -11.35 8.48 -3.38
CA HIS A 188 -12.75 8.35 -2.94
C HIS A 188 -12.84 8.44 -1.41
N LEU A 189 -14.07 8.49 -0.90
CA LEU A 189 -14.38 8.38 0.53
C LEU A 189 -15.52 7.38 0.71
N GLY A 190 -15.52 6.72 1.85
CA GLY A 190 -16.56 5.76 2.22
C GLY A 190 -17.97 6.34 2.23
N PRO A 191 -19.00 5.51 2.11
CA PRO A 191 -20.39 5.95 2.01
C PRO A 191 -21.00 6.36 3.36
N SER A 192 -20.50 5.85 4.48
CA SER A 192 -21.09 6.08 5.80
C SER A 192 -20.26 7.05 6.62
N GLY A 193 -20.89 8.12 7.12
CA GLY A 193 -20.22 9.15 7.93
C GLY A 193 -19.45 10.19 7.11
N ASN A 194 -19.61 10.21 5.80
CA ASN A 194 -19.06 11.24 4.94
C ASN A 194 -19.91 12.52 5.01
N HIS A 195 -19.43 13.50 5.74
CA HIS A 195 -20.11 14.80 5.94
C HIS A 195 -19.64 15.90 5.00
N LEU A 196 -18.61 15.66 4.17
CA LEU A 196 -18.00 16.67 3.31
C LEU A 196 -18.97 17.35 2.33
N PRO A 197 -19.95 16.65 1.72
CA PRO A 197 -20.91 17.28 0.81
C PRO A 197 -21.76 18.39 1.44
N ALA A 198 -21.93 18.37 2.77
CA ALA A 198 -22.67 19.40 3.48
C ALA A 198 -21.85 20.69 3.65
N PHE A 199 -20.55 20.61 3.63
CA PHE A 199 -19.65 21.76 3.79
C PHE A 199 -19.40 22.47 2.46
N GLY A 200 -19.09 21.71 1.39
CA GLY A 200 -18.70 22.31 0.13
C GLY A 200 -18.68 21.33 -1.04
N PRO A 201 -18.27 21.78 -2.23
CA PRO A 201 -18.20 20.96 -3.43
C PRO A 201 -16.96 20.04 -3.42
N TYR A 202 -16.84 19.16 -2.42
CA TYR A 202 -15.75 18.19 -2.31
C TYR A 202 -15.80 17.11 -3.37
N PHE A 203 -16.98 16.89 -3.95
CA PHE A 203 -17.22 15.92 -5.02
C PHE A 203 -17.78 16.62 -6.26
N THR A 204 -17.64 15.99 -7.42
CA THR A 204 -18.16 16.47 -8.69
C THR A 204 -18.87 15.37 -9.46
N ASP A 205 -20.00 15.72 -10.10
CA ASP A 205 -20.71 14.82 -11.02
C ASP A 205 -20.13 14.87 -12.45
N ALA A 206 -19.15 15.74 -12.71
CA ALA A 206 -18.48 15.79 -14.01
C ALA A 206 -17.68 14.52 -14.32
N HIS A 207 -17.24 13.82 -13.28
CA HIS A 207 -16.49 12.58 -13.38
C HIS A 207 -17.08 11.52 -12.44
N HIS A 208 -17.06 10.27 -12.90
CA HIS A 208 -17.50 9.13 -12.10
C HIS A 208 -16.37 8.12 -11.93
N THR A 209 -16.28 7.53 -10.75
CA THR A 209 -15.36 6.46 -10.40
C THR A 209 -16.16 5.19 -10.07
N PRO A 210 -15.51 4.02 -9.94
CA PRO A 210 -16.20 2.81 -9.45
C PRO A 210 -16.89 3.00 -8.09
N TRP A 211 -16.45 3.97 -7.30
CA TRP A 211 -16.99 4.29 -5.96
C TRP A 211 -18.02 5.43 -5.97
N GLY A 212 -18.40 5.98 -7.12
CA GLY A 212 -19.39 7.03 -7.26
C GLY A 212 -18.84 8.36 -7.80
N ALA A 213 -19.41 9.48 -7.35
CA ALA A 213 -18.94 10.81 -7.75
C ALA A 213 -17.47 11.02 -7.40
N ALA A 214 -16.70 11.55 -8.36
CA ALA A 214 -15.26 11.75 -8.15
C ALA A 214 -15.00 12.89 -7.16
N VAL A 215 -13.87 12.83 -6.46
CA VAL A 215 -13.33 13.95 -5.69
C VAL A 215 -13.08 15.12 -6.63
N ASN A 216 -13.48 16.32 -6.24
CA ASN A 216 -13.42 17.52 -7.09
C ASN A 216 -12.00 18.08 -7.18
N LEU A 217 -11.26 17.71 -8.22
CA LEU A 217 -9.89 18.18 -8.44
C LEU A 217 -9.76 19.24 -9.54
N ASP A 218 -10.80 19.47 -10.36
CA ASP A 218 -10.71 20.31 -11.54
C ASP A 218 -11.96 21.20 -11.83
N ALA A 219 -13.08 21.00 -11.11
CA ALA A 219 -14.28 21.82 -11.27
C ALA A 219 -14.26 23.06 -10.32
N ALA A 220 -15.34 23.82 -10.29
CA ALA A 220 -15.48 24.99 -9.41
C ALA A 220 -15.29 24.61 -7.93
N GLY A 221 -14.46 25.38 -7.21
CA GLY A 221 -14.11 25.13 -5.80
C GLY A 221 -13.01 24.09 -5.61
N SER A 222 -12.43 23.53 -6.67
CA SER A 222 -11.40 22.49 -6.57
C SER A 222 -10.11 22.96 -5.89
N ASP A 223 -9.77 24.24 -5.88
CA ASP A 223 -8.56 24.74 -5.20
C ASP A 223 -8.58 24.42 -3.70
N GLU A 224 -9.72 24.61 -3.04
CA GLU A 224 -9.88 24.30 -1.62
C GLU A 224 -9.92 22.78 -1.35
N VAL A 225 -10.49 21.99 -2.27
CA VAL A 225 -10.49 20.53 -2.17
C VAL A 225 -9.07 19.99 -2.33
N ARG A 226 -8.31 20.51 -3.28
CA ARG A 226 -6.87 20.16 -3.44
C ARG A 226 -6.07 20.55 -2.20
N ALA A 227 -6.28 21.77 -1.68
CA ALA A 227 -5.65 22.23 -0.43
C ALA A 227 -6.04 21.36 0.77
N TYR A 228 -7.26 20.85 0.81
CA TYR A 228 -7.71 19.91 1.84
C TYR A 228 -6.95 18.58 1.80
N LEU A 229 -6.85 17.95 0.62
CA LEU A 229 -6.14 16.68 0.47
C LEU A 229 -4.62 16.83 0.62
N LEU A 230 -4.07 17.90 0.03
CA LEU A 230 -2.65 18.23 0.16
C LEU A 230 -2.26 18.45 1.63
N GLY A 231 -3.09 19.24 2.35
CA GLY A 231 -2.90 19.47 3.77
C GLY A 231 -2.94 18.19 4.59
N SER A 232 -3.86 17.24 4.28
CA SER A 232 -3.91 15.92 4.91
C SER A 232 -2.61 15.16 4.69
N ALA A 233 -2.13 15.04 3.46
CA ALA A 233 -0.90 14.35 3.13
C ALA A 233 0.31 14.93 3.89
N LEU A 234 0.46 16.26 3.88
CA LEU A 234 1.54 16.94 4.60
C LEU A 234 1.43 16.80 6.12
N ALA A 235 0.20 16.73 6.65
CA ALA A 235 -0.02 16.51 8.07
C ALA A 235 0.51 15.14 8.54
N TRP A 236 0.29 14.07 7.79
CA TRP A 236 0.87 12.76 8.10
C TRP A 236 2.39 12.81 8.13
N LEU A 237 3.01 13.44 7.13
CA LEU A 237 4.47 13.53 7.01
C LEU A 237 5.10 14.44 8.06
N ARG A 238 4.44 15.55 8.45
CA ARG A 238 4.96 16.56 9.37
C ARG A 238 4.65 16.22 10.82
N ASP A 239 3.35 16.03 11.14
CA ASP A 239 2.87 15.98 12.53
C ASP A 239 3.13 14.60 13.15
N TYR A 240 2.92 13.51 12.39
CA TYR A 240 3.21 12.15 12.82
C TYR A 240 4.58 11.63 12.39
N ARG A 241 5.33 12.43 11.61
CA ARG A 241 6.66 12.08 11.09
C ARG A 241 6.69 10.79 10.28
N ILE A 242 5.61 10.48 9.58
CA ILE A 242 5.56 9.42 8.57
C ILE A 242 6.64 9.70 7.51
N ASP A 243 7.32 8.68 7.00
CA ASP A 243 8.48 8.81 6.09
C ASP A 243 8.09 8.75 4.62
N GLY A 244 6.95 8.17 4.29
CA GLY A 244 6.42 8.11 2.94
C GLY A 244 4.93 7.85 2.90
N LEU A 245 4.30 8.12 1.76
CA LEU A 245 2.90 7.78 1.52
C LEU A 245 2.78 6.83 0.33
N ARG A 246 1.94 5.81 0.47
CA ARG A 246 1.39 5.06 -0.66
C ARG A 246 0.07 5.72 -1.02
N LEU A 247 -0.13 6.05 -2.27
CA LEU A 247 -1.32 6.72 -2.78
C LEU A 247 -2.19 5.68 -3.48
N ASP A 248 -3.35 5.42 -2.89
CA ASP A 248 -4.34 4.47 -3.39
C ASP A 248 -4.91 4.92 -4.74
N ALA A 249 -5.03 3.98 -5.67
CA ALA A 249 -5.73 4.10 -6.96
C ALA A 249 -5.56 5.48 -7.65
N VAL A 250 -4.32 5.97 -7.81
CA VAL A 250 -4.07 7.29 -8.42
C VAL A 250 -4.64 7.43 -9.84
N HIS A 251 -4.91 6.32 -10.51
CA HIS A 251 -5.55 6.29 -11.82
C HIS A 251 -7.03 6.72 -11.79
N ALA A 252 -7.67 6.66 -10.61
CA ALA A 252 -9.05 7.10 -10.39
C ALA A 252 -9.15 8.61 -10.04
N LEU A 253 -8.03 9.30 -9.79
CA LEU A 253 -8.01 10.75 -9.63
C LEU A 253 -8.28 11.41 -10.98
N ALA A 254 -9.49 11.94 -11.16
CA ALA A 254 -9.89 12.67 -12.35
C ALA A 254 -9.48 14.14 -12.21
N ASP A 255 -8.48 14.55 -12.99
CA ASP A 255 -7.92 15.90 -12.94
C ASP A 255 -7.52 16.37 -14.34
N GLY A 256 -8.29 17.30 -14.89
CA GLY A 256 -8.08 17.90 -16.22
C GLY A 256 -7.27 19.21 -16.18
N ARG A 257 -6.73 19.62 -15.03
CA ARG A 257 -5.94 20.86 -14.90
C ARG A 257 -4.56 20.72 -15.54
N ALA A 258 -3.99 21.83 -15.97
CA ALA A 258 -2.64 21.88 -16.55
C ALA A 258 -1.56 21.44 -15.57
N LEU A 259 -1.70 21.79 -14.28
CA LEU A 259 -0.92 21.26 -13.18
C LEU A 259 -1.79 20.27 -12.40
N THR A 260 -1.47 19.00 -12.48
CA THR A 260 -2.27 17.96 -11.84
C THR A 260 -2.05 17.92 -10.32
N PHE A 261 -3.03 17.38 -9.58
CA PHE A 261 -2.93 17.20 -8.12
C PHE A 261 -1.69 16.40 -7.72
N LEU A 262 -1.35 15.35 -8.48
CA LEU A 262 -0.17 14.53 -8.19
C LEU A 262 1.14 15.31 -8.38
N GLU A 263 1.20 16.23 -9.34
CA GLU A 263 2.36 17.12 -9.51
C GLU A 263 2.47 18.12 -8.35
N GLU A 264 1.35 18.74 -7.92
CA GLU A 264 1.33 19.60 -6.74
C GLU A 264 1.74 18.86 -5.48
N LEU A 265 1.18 17.67 -5.24
CA LEU A 265 1.51 16.87 -4.08
C LEU A 265 2.99 16.48 -4.08
N SER A 266 3.53 16.05 -5.22
CA SER A 266 4.94 15.68 -5.30
C SER A 266 5.87 16.88 -5.08
N ALA A 267 5.47 18.09 -5.54
CA ALA A 267 6.21 19.32 -5.29
C ALA A 267 6.24 19.68 -3.80
N ALA A 268 5.06 19.65 -3.16
CA ALA A 268 4.94 19.99 -1.75
C ALA A 268 5.68 18.99 -0.82
N VAL A 269 5.72 17.71 -1.19
CA VAL A 269 6.49 16.70 -0.45
C VAL A 269 8.00 16.93 -0.62
N ASP A 270 8.47 17.28 -1.82
CA ASP A 270 9.88 17.64 -2.04
C ASP A 270 10.28 18.88 -1.23
N GLU A 271 9.43 19.89 -1.15
CA GLU A 271 9.63 21.08 -0.32
C GLU A 271 9.72 20.73 1.17
N LEU A 272 8.78 19.94 1.67
CA LEU A 272 8.80 19.47 3.06
C LEU A 272 10.02 18.60 3.36
N ALA A 273 10.46 17.76 2.42
CA ALA A 273 11.69 16.98 2.54
C ALA A 273 12.92 17.87 2.66
N ALA A 274 13.00 18.95 1.85
CA ALA A 274 14.07 19.93 1.92
C ALA A 274 14.05 20.73 3.23
N GLU A 275 12.89 21.17 3.71
CA GLU A 275 12.71 21.89 4.98
C GLU A 275 13.14 21.04 6.18
N THR A 276 12.74 19.76 6.20
CA THR A 276 12.96 18.87 7.34
C THR A 276 14.28 18.11 7.28
N GLY A 277 14.97 18.09 6.13
CA GLY A 277 16.15 17.28 5.86
C GLY A 277 15.87 15.76 5.87
N ARG A 278 14.61 15.33 5.75
CA ARG A 278 14.18 13.93 5.76
C ARG A 278 13.95 13.44 4.32
N PRO A 279 14.35 12.19 3.98
CA PRO A 279 14.07 11.61 2.67
C PRO A 279 12.62 11.14 2.57
N LEU A 280 11.68 12.09 2.39
CA LEU A 280 10.27 11.79 2.21
C LEU A 280 10.01 11.29 0.79
N PHE A 281 9.00 10.42 0.63
CA PHE A 281 8.69 9.84 -0.67
C PHE A 281 7.20 9.51 -0.84
N LEU A 282 6.80 9.40 -2.12
CA LEU A 282 5.47 9.02 -2.55
C LEU A 282 5.55 7.76 -3.43
N ILE A 283 4.73 6.77 -3.13
CA ILE A 283 4.54 5.54 -3.91
C ILE A 283 3.13 5.56 -4.50
N ALA A 284 3.00 5.39 -5.80
CA ALA A 284 1.69 5.30 -6.44
C ALA A 284 1.24 3.86 -6.59
N GLU A 285 -0.04 3.61 -6.37
CA GLU A 285 -0.72 2.47 -6.98
C GLU A 285 -1.42 2.95 -8.25
N SER A 286 -1.10 2.35 -9.39
CA SER A 286 -1.63 2.79 -10.68
C SER A 286 -1.83 1.63 -11.64
N ASP A 287 -3.06 1.46 -12.10
CA ASP A 287 -3.42 0.50 -13.16
C ASP A 287 -2.92 0.91 -14.56
N ARG A 288 -2.37 2.12 -14.74
CA ARG A 288 -2.12 2.67 -16.09
C ARG A 288 -0.91 2.11 -16.81
N CYS A 289 0.04 1.48 -16.12
CA CYS A 289 1.35 1.09 -16.66
C CYS A 289 2.01 2.27 -17.42
N ASP A 290 2.00 3.46 -16.80
CA ASP A 290 2.51 4.70 -17.40
C ASP A 290 3.79 5.16 -16.69
N PRO A 291 4.95 5.19 -17.39
CA PRO A 291 6.20 5.64 -16.79
C PRO A 291 6.19 7.12 -16.39
N ARG A 292 5.26 7.95 -16.88
CA ARG A 292 5.13 9.35 -16.44
C ARG A 292 4.83 9.47 -14.97
N THR A 293 4.20 8.47 -14.35
CA THR A 293 3.94 8.43 -12.91
C THR A 293 5.20 8.74 -12.11
N THR A 294 6.32 8.13 -12.48
CA THR A 294 7.60 8.28 -11.76
C THR A 294 8.64 9.13 -12.48
N THR A 295 8.30 9.65 -13.67
CA THR A 295 9.17 10.58 -14.40
C THR A 295 9.21 11.92 -13.65
N PRO A 296 10.39 12.58 -13.51
CA PRO A 296 10.50 13.87 -12.87
C PRO A 296 9.59 14.94 -13.51
N ARG A 297 9.03 15.86 -12.69
CA ARG A 297 8.16 16.95 -13.16
C ARG A 297 8.81 17.78 -14.25
N GLY A 298 10.10 18.14 -14.10
CA GLY A 298 10.85 18.88 -15.10
C GLY A 298 11.05 18.16 -16.45
N ALA A 299 10.75 16.86 -16.52
CA ALA A 299 10.75 16.07 -17.73
C ALA A 299 9.32 15.69 -18.22
N GLY A 300 8.30 16.34 -17.68
CA GLY A 300 6.90 16.17 -18.08
C GLY A 300 6.20 14.96 -17.44
N GLY A 301 6.71 14.48 -16.31
CA GLY A 301 6.08 13.44 -15.50
C GLY A 301 5.40 13.99 -14.25
N LEU A 302 4.81 13.11 -13.45
CA LEU A 302 4.09 13.45 -12.23
C LEU A 302 5.02 13.62 -11.00
N GLY A 303 6.26 13.12 -11.09
CA GLY A 303 7.29 13.32 -10.06
C GLY A 303 7.18 12.39 -8.85
N LEU A 304 6.31 11.37 -8.86
CA LEU A 304 6.25 10.41 -7.76
C LEU A 304 7.54 9.57 -7.70
N HIS A 305 7.87 9.07 -6.53
CA HIS A 305 9.16 8.41 -6.29
C HIS A 305 9.19 6.98 -6.81
N ALA A 306 8.08 6.25 -6.64
CA ALA A 306 7.91 4.91 -7.18
C ALA A 306 6.43 4.59 -7.44
N GLN A 307 6.19 3.42 -8.03
CA GLN A 307 4.85 2.84 -8.19
C GLN A 307 4.88 1.33 -7.96
N TRP A 308 3.77 0.78 -7.49
CA TRP A 308 3.53 -0.65 -7.46
C TRP A 308 3.57 -1.22 -8.88
N ASN A 309 4.10 -2.44 -9.03
CA ASN A 309 4.25 -3.10 -10.32
C ASN A 309 3.44 -4.39 -10.38
N ASP A 310 2.13 -4.23 -10.62
CA ASP A 310 1.23 -5.37 -10.74
C ASP A 310 1.59 -6.29 -11.91
N ASP A 311 2.11 -5.75 -13.02
CA ASP A 311 2.52 -6.59 -14.15
C ASP A 311 3.64 -7.58 -13.77
N PHE A 312 4.58 -7.17 -12.90
CA PHE A 312 5.58 -8.08 -12.35
C PHE A 312 4.94 -9.14 -11.45
N HIS A 313 4.05 -8.72 -10.55
CA HIS A 313 3.28 -9.65 -9.71
C HIS A 313 2.51 -10.65 -10.57
N HIS A 314 1.74 -10.19 -11.55
CA HIS A 314 0.92 -11.07 -12.40
C HIS A 314 1.76 -12.10 -13.15
N ALA A 315 2.89 -11.69 -13.73
CA ALA A 315 3.80 -12.61 -14.40
C ALA A 315 4.41 -13.63 -13.44
N LEU A 316 4.84 -13.19 -12.26
CA LEU A 316 5.39 -14.07 -11.22
C LEU A 316 4.34 -15.05 -10.70
N HIS A 317 3.13 -14.56 -10.43
CA HIS A 317 2.01 -15.37 -9.96
C HIS A 317 1.66 -16.49 -10.96
N CYS A 318 1.49 -16.14 -12.26
CA CYS A 318 1.24 -17.14 -13.31
C CYS A 318 2.38 -18.16 -13.42
N ALA A 319 3.64 -17.74 -13.30
CA ALA A 319 4.78 -18.65 -13.35
C ALA A 319 4.80 -19.63 -12.19
N LEU A 320 4.37 -19.21 -10.99
CA LEU A 320 4.34 -20.06 -9.78
C LEU A 320 3.12 -20.96 -9.74
N THR A 321 1.92 -20.43 -10.03
CA THR A 321 0.64 -21.10 -9.78
C THR A 321 0.04 -21.76 -11.03
N GLY A 322 0.33 -21.24 -12.23
CA GLY A 322 -0.35 -21.61 -13.47
C GLY A 322 -1.76 -21.03 -13.61
N GLU A 323 -2.18 -20.14 -12.71
CA GLU A 323 -3.49 -19.47 -12.81
C GLU A 323 -3.56 -18.56 -14.04
N SER A 324 -4.74 -18.49 -14.68
CA SER A 324 -4.94 -17.82 -15.97
C SER A 324 -6.25 -17.05 -16.10
N GLN A 325 -7.00 -16.89 -15.00
CA GLN A 325 -8.29 -16.19 -15.02
C GLN A 325 -8.14 -14.67 -14.87
N ALA A 326 -9.15 -13.95 -15.33
CA ALA A 326 -9.27 -12.49 -15.22
C ALA A 326 -8.03 -11.75 -15.73
N TYR A 327 -7.42 -10.88 -14.92
CA TYR A 327 -6.24 -10.10 -15.30
C TYR A 327 -4.96 -10.94 -15.48
N TYR A 328 -4.93 -12.21 -15.05
CA TYR A 328 -3.80 -13.13 -15.27
C TYR A 328 -3.75 -13.70 -16.69
N ALA A 329 -4.86 -13.65 -17.44
CA ALA A 329 -4.99 -14.34 -18.72
C ALA A 329 -3.88 -13.98 -19.73
N ASP A 330 -3.52 -12.70 -19.82
CA ASP A 330 -2.50 -12.23 -20.78
C ASP A 330 -1.07 -12.68 -20.42
N PHE A 331 -0.84 -13.12 -19.18
CA PHE A 331 0.47 -13.56 -18.67
C PHE A 331 0.65 -15.07 -18.69
N ALA A 332 -0.44 -15.84 -18.81
CA ALA A 332 -0.46 -17.28 -18.57
C ALA A 332 0.06 -18.13 -19.73
N ASP A 333 -0.04 -17.67 -20.97
CA ASP A 333 0.37 -18.44 -22.16
C ASP A 333 1.87 -18.75 -22.18
N ALA A 334 2.69 -17.78 -21.73
CA ALA A 334 4.14 -17.92 -21.62
C ALA A 334 4.64 -17.16 -20.37
N PRO A 335 4.40 -17.69 -19.15
CA PRO A 335 4.60 -16.95 -17.91
C PRO A 335 6.06 -16.59 -17.64
N LEU A 336 7.03 -17.40 -18.04
CA LEU A 336 8.44 -17.06 -17.89
C LEU A 336 8.89 -16.00 -18.89
N ALA A 337 8.33 -15.98 -20.10
CA ALA A 337 8.54 -14.88 -21.05
C ALA A 337 7.94 -13.57 -20.52
N ALA A 338 6.73 -13.62 -19.95
CA ALA A 338 6.10 -12.48 -19.29
C ALA A 338 6.95 -11.97 -18.11
N LEU A 339 7.43 -12.87 -17.26
CA LEU A 339 8.31 -12.54 -16.13
C LEU A 339 9.64 -11.93 -16.62
N ALA A 340 10.26 -12.49 -17.65
CA ALA A 340 11.49 -11.95 -18.24
C ALA A 340 11.25 -10.55 -18.83
N LYS A 341 10.10 -10.32 -19.47
CA LYS A 341 9.71 -8.98 -19.97
C LYS A 341 9.55 -7.99 -18.84
N THR A 342 8.80 -8.33 -17.77
CA THR A 342 8.57 -7.41 -16.64
C THR A 342 9.87 -7.12 -15.90
N MET A 343 10.70 -8.11 -15.61
CA MET A 343 12.00 -7.91 -14.93
C MET A 343 12.95 -7.01 -15.74
N THR A 344 12.83 -6.96 -17.06
CA THR A 344 13.74 -6.20 -17.92
C THR A 344 13.15 -4.90 -18.44
N ARG A 345 11.83 -4.72 -18.40
CA ARG A 345 11.10 -3.57 -18.97
C ARG A 345 10.10 -2.93 -18.02
N ALA A 346 10.00 -3.43 -16.80
CA ALA A 346 9.02 -3.12 -15.76
C ALA A 346 7.60 -3.55 -16.13
N PHE A 347 7.06 -3.11 -17.26
CA PHE A 347 5.69 -3.43 -17.66
C PHE A 347 5.61 -4.54 -18.70
N PHE A 348 4.61 -5.41 -18.55
CA PHE A 348 4.17 -6.35 -19.58
C PHE A 348 3.31 -5.62 -20.62
N HIS A 349 2.33 -4.83 -20.15
CA HIS A 349 1.53 -3.97 -21.00
C HIS A 349 2.29 -2.67 -21.30
N ASP A 350 2.97 -2.63 -22.43
CA ASP A 350 3.79 -1.50 -22.89
C ASP A 350 3.28 -0.87 -24.20
N GLY A 351 1.95 -0.83 -24.37
CA GLY A 351 1.21 -0.49 -25.59
C GLY A 351 0.56 -1.71 -26.23
N THR A 352 0.70 -2.88 -25.65
CA THR A 352 0.14 -4.14 -26.13
C THR A 352 -1.35 -4.26 -25.77
N TRP A 353 -2.03 -5.20 -26.42
CA TRP A 353 -3.43 -5.53 -26.12
C TRP A 353 -3.54 -6.15 -24.73
N SER A 354 -4.53 -5.70 -23.97
CA SER A 354 -4.96 -6.33 -22.71
C SER A 354 -6.34 -6.97 -22.92
N SER A 355 -6.43 -8.28 -22.78
CA SER A 355 -7.68 -9.01 -22.91
C SER A 355 -8.67 -8.64 -21.81
N PHE A 356 -8.17 -8.48 -20.58
CA PHE A 356 -8.95 -8.05 -19.43
C PHE A 356 -9.59 -6.67 -19.60
N ARG A 357 -8.84 -5.72 -20.22
CA ARG A 357 -9.33 -4.35 -20.44
C ARG A 357 -10.00 -4.17 -21.80
N GLY A 358 -9.92 -5.15 -22.71
CA GLY A 358 -10.49 -5.09 -24.07
C GLY A 358 -9.90 -3.96 -24.94
N ARG A 359 -8.65 -3.53 -24.67
CA ARG A 359 -7.98 -2.43 -25.38
C ARG A 359 -6.46 -2.50 -25.26
N SER A 360 -5.75 -1.74 -26.09
CA SER A 360 -4.31 -1.51 -25.89
C SER A 360 -4.06 -0.78 -24.57
N HIS A 361 -3.01 -1.18 -23.84
CA HIS A 361 -2.74 -0.70 -22.51
C HIS A 361 -1.25 -0.44 -22.26
N GLY A 362 -0.96 0.52 -21.38
CA GLY A 362 0.38 0.84 -20.95
C GLY A 362 1.23 1.62 -21.97
N ARG A 363 2.47 1.87 -21.60
CA ARG A 363 3.51 2.53 -22.40
C ARG A 363 4.87 1.92 -22.09
N PRO A 364 5.79 1.88 -23.07
CA PRO A 364 7.13 1.37 -22.84
C PRO A 364 7.93 2.25 -21.90
N VAL A 365 8.72 1.62 -21.02
CA VAL A 365 9.68 2.26 -20.14
C VAL A 365 11.02 2.44 -20.87
N ASP A 366 11.60 3.64 -20.82
CA ASP A 366 12.99 3.84 -21.25
C ASP A 366 13.96 3.28 -20.18
N ARG A 367 14.43 2.07 -20.42
CA ARG A 367 15.32 1.31 -19.52
C ARG A 367 16.64 2.00 -19.20
N ARG A 368 17.08 2.95 -20.05
CA ARG A 368 18.35 3.66 -19.87
C ARG A 368 18.20 4.90 -18.99
N ARG A 369 16.98 5.41 -18.88
CA ARG A 369 16.67 6.63 -18.12
C ARG A 369 15.88 6.36 -16.85
N THR A 370 15.19 5.23 -16.79
CA THR A 370 14.34 4.87 -15.64
C THR A 370 15.07 3.89 -14.74
N SER A 371 15.28 4.29 -13.50
CA SER A 371 15.80 3.42 -12.45
C SER A 371 14.82 2.29 -12.14
N ALA A 372 15.32 1.08 -11.93
CA ALA A 372 14.52 -0.05 -11.47
C ALA A 372 13.85 0.22 -10.10
N HIS A 373 14.46 1.08 -9.27
CA HIS A 373 13.92 1.47 -7.97
C HIS A 373 12.71 2.42 -8.04
N ARG A 374 12.25 2.76 -9.26
CA ARG A 374 10.96 3.43 -9.48
C ARG A 374 9.76 2.47 -9.45
N PHE A 375 10.02 1.18 -9.24
CA PHE A 375 8.99 0.15 -9.21
C PHE A 375 9.13 -0.70 -7.95
N LEU A 376 8.00 -1.10 -7.36
CA LEU A 376 7.96 -2.09 -6.29
C LEU A 376 7.64 -3.46 -6.90
N GLY A 377 8.33 -4.50 -6.40
CA GLY A 377 8.08 -5.88 -6.80
C GLY A 377 7.70 -6.73 -5.59
N TYR A 378 6.69 -7.56 -5.73
CA TYR A 378 6.13 -8.37 -4.66
C TYR A 378 5.55 -9.68 -5.21
N THR A 379 5.42 -10.67 -4.34
CA THR A 379 4.73 -11.93 -4.63
C THR A 379 3.24 -11.82 -4.38
N GLN A 380 2.82 -10.99 -3.43
CA GLN A 380 1.44 -10.77 -3.01
C GLN A 380 1.33 -9.46 -2.22
N THR A 381 0.14 -8.87 -2.19
CA THR A 381 -0.25 -7.76 -1.32
C THR A 381 -1.62 -8.06 -0.71
N HIS A 382 -2.14 -7.15 0.13
CA HIS A 382 -3.51 -7.26 0.64
C HIS A 382 -4.53 -7.45 -0.49
N ASP A 383 -4.30 -6.83 -1.63
CA ASP A 383 -5.26 -6.72 -2.74
C ASP A 383 -5.41 -8.06 -3.49
N GLN A 384 -4.30 -8.66 -3.94
CA GLN A 384 -4.39 -9.93 -4.67
C GLN A 384 -4.89 -11.08 -3.80
N ILE A 385 -4.52 -11.12 -2.51
CA ILE A 385 -5.02 -12.16 -1.59
C ILE A 385 -6.49 -11.90 -1.26
N GLY A 386 -6.82 -10.68 -0.87
CA GLY A 386 -8.16 -10.32 -0.41
C GLY A 386 -9.23 -10.34 -1.50
N ASN A 387 -8.83 -10.20 -2.76
CA ASN A 387 -9.71 -10.36 -3.91
C ASN A 387 -9.95 -11.83 -4.33
N ARG A 388 -9.37 -12.80 -3.61
CA ARG A 388 -9.71 -14.21 -3.77
C ARG A 388 -10.94 -14.56 -2.94
N ALA A 389 -11.73 -15.54 -3.40
CA ALA A 389 -13.00 -15.92 -2.75
C ALA A 389 -12.82 -16.26 -1.27
N LEU A 390 -11.77 -16.99 -0.93
CA LEU A 390 -11.47 -17.44 0.44
C LEU A 390 -10.36 -16.63 1.11
N GLY A 391 -9.77 -15.66 0.41
CA GLY A 391 -8.61 -14.92 0.91
C GLY A 391 -7.37 -15.80 1.08
N ASP A 392 -7.25 -16.86 0.29
CA ASP A 392 -6.18 -17.84 0.37
C ASP A 392 -4.85 -17.25 -0.14
N ARG A 393 -3.81 -17.43 0.68
CA ARG A 393 -2.44 -17.01 0.36
C ARG A 393 -1.78 -18.01 -0.59
N LEU A 394 -0.68 -17.62 -1.23
CA LEU A 394 0.15 -18.54 -2.02
C LEU A 394 0.55 -19.80 -1.23
N ALA A 395 0.76 -19.66 0.08
CA ALA A 395 1.08 -20.77 0.98
C ALA A 395 0.01 -21.87 1.05
N ALA A 396 -1.24 -21.58 0.70
CA ALA A 396 -2.31 -22.56 0.70
C ALA A 396 -2.24 -23.54 -0.49
N SER A 397 -1.56 -23.16 -1.58
CA SER A 397 -1.53 -23.94 -2.83
C SER A 397 -0.13 -24.33 -3.31
N LEU A 398 0.90 -23.59 -2.92
CA LEU A 398 2.27 -23.81 -3.36
C LEU A 398 3.08 -24.65 -2.36
N SER A 399 4.00 -25.44 -2.89
CA SER A 399 5.00 -26.11 -2.08
C SER A 399 5.96 -25.09 -1.42
N PRO A 400 6.62 -25.46 -0.31
CA PRO A 400 7.67 -24.61 0.27
C PRO A 400 8.80 -24.26 -0.70
N GLY A 401 9.11 -25.13 -1.66
CA GLY A 401 10.10 -24.89 -2.71
C GLY A 401 9.66 -23.81 -3.68
N LEU A 402 8.42 -23.83 -4.16
CA LEU A 402 7.88 -22.79 -5.04
C LEU A 402 7.74 -21.45 -4.30
N LEU A 403 7.36 -21.45 -3.02
CA LEU A 403 7.38 -20.23 -2.20
C LEU A 403 8.79 -19.63 -2.09
N ALA A 404 9.79 -20.50 -1.88
CA ALA A 404 11.19 -20.07 -1.83
C ALA A 404 11.68 -19.52 -3.19
N CYS A 405 11.22 -20.11 -4.29
CA CYS A 405 11.47 -19.59 -5.65
C CYS A 405 10.87 -18.20 -5.86
N GLY A 406 9.60 -18.00 -5.46
CA GLY A 406 8.94 -16.71 -5.51
C GLY A 406 9.67 -15.64 -4.71
N ALA A 407 10.06 -15.97 -3.47
CA ALA A 407 10.86 -15.10 -2.61
C ALA A 407 12.20 -14.71 -3.28
N ALA A 408 12.91 -15.66 -3.88
CA ALA A 408 14.17 -15.38 -4.57
C ALA A 408 13.97 -14.39 -5.75
N LEU A 409 12.92 -14.59 -6.55
CA LEU A 409 12.61 -13.72 -7.70
C LEU A 409 12.22 -12.30 -7.27
N ALA A 410 11.38 -12.17 -6.23
CA ALA A 410 10.93 -10.86 -5.75
C ALA A 410 12.04 -10.11 -4.99
N LEU A 411 12.69 -10.74 -4.02
CA LEU A 411 13.65 -10.08 -3.13
C LEU A 411 15.00 -9.77 -3.79
N THR A 412 15.42 -10.57 -4.76
CA THR A 412 16.71 -10.35 -5.46
C THR A 412 16.54 -9.79 -6.87
N GLY A 413 15.30 -9.62 -7.33
CA GLY A 413 14.93 -8.96 -8.57
C GLY A 413 15.33 -7.48 -8.62
N PRO A 414 15.09 -6.79 -9.75
CA PRO A 414 15.58 -5.41 -9.94
C PRO A 414 14.83 -4.36 -9.12
N PHE A 415 13.59 -4.63 -8.73
CA PHE A 415 12.69 -3.66 -8.11
C PHE A 415 12.93 -3.50 -6.61
N VAL A 416 12.35 -2.47 -6.00
CA VAL A 416 12.27 -2.34 -4.54
C VAL A 416 11.34 -3.43 -4.02
N PRO A 417 11.80 -4.34 -3.16
CA PRO A 417 10.96 -5.45 -2.72
C PRO A 417 9.97 -5.00 -1.64
N MET A 418 8.75 -5.55 -1.72
CA MET A 418 7.72 -5.42 -0.72
C MET A 418 7.19 -6.80 -0.36
N LEU A 419 6.93 -7.02 0.93
CA LEU A 419 6.32 -8.23 1.49
C LEU A 419 4.96 -7.87 2.08
N PHE A 420 4.02 -8.81 2.01
CA PHE A 420 2.78 -8.72 2.78
C PHE A 420 2.88 -9.51 4.08
N MET A 421 2.34 -8.99 5.16
CA MET A 421 2.42 -9.57 6.51
C MET A 421 2.17 -11.09 6.56
N GLY A 422 3.10 -11.82 7.16
CA GLY A 422 3.05 -13.28 7.30
C GLY A 422 3.55 -14.07 6.08
N GLU A 423 3.92 -13.40 5.00
CA GLU A 423 4.46 -14.03 3.80
C GLU A 423 5.77 -14.76 4.08
N GLU A 424 6.62 -14.17 4.88
CA GLU A 424 7.98 -14.60 5.15
C GLU A 424 8.08 -15.93 5.90
N TRP A 425 7.00 -16.36 6.55
CA TRP A 425 6.93 -17.70 7.15
C TRP A 425 5.83 -18.58 6.55
N ALA A 426 5.20 -18.15 5.45
CA ALA A 426 4.05 -18.85 4.84
C ALA A 426 2.88 -19.00 5.83
N ALA A 427 2.41 -17.89 6.39
CA ALA A 427 1.29 -17.88 7.33
C ALA A 427 0.11 -18.72 6.82
N GLY A 428 -0.40 -19.61 7.66
CA GLY A 428 -1.53 -20.48 7.36
C GLY A 428 -2.87 -19.75 7.42
N THR A 429 -2.91 -18.56 8.05
CA THR A 429 -4.12 -17.75 8.13
C THR A 429 -4.43 -17.09 6.80
N PRO A 430 -5.71 -17.09 6.33
CA PRO A 430 -6.10 -16.37 5.13
C PRO A 430 -6.05 -14.86 5.35
N TRP A 431 -6.22 -14.09 4.28
CA TRP A 431 -6.49 -12.67 4.32
C TRP A 431 -7.81 -12.41 3.59
N GLN A 432 -8.91 -12.34 4.35
CA GLN A 432 -10.26 -12.24 3.80
C GLN A 432 -10.72 -10.78 3.73
N TYR A 433 -11.64 -10.48 2.82
CA TYR A 433 -12.32 -9.19 2.82
C TYR A 433 -13.35 -9.15 3.96
N PHE A 434 -13.22 -8.18 4.85
CA PHE A 434 -14.11 -7.98 5.99
C PHE A 434 -14.43 -6.50 6.18
N THR A 435 -15.63 -6.23 6.65
CA THR A 435 -16.18 -4.90 6.97
C THR A 435 -17.03 -4.99 8.24
N ASP A 436 -17.38 -3.83 8.81
CA ASP A 436 -18.24 -3.74 10.01
C ASP A 436 -19.17 -2.54 9.85
N HIS A 437 -20.04 -2.60 8.82
CA HIS A 437 -20.99 -1.52 8.56
C HIS A 437 -22.16 -1.58 9.53
N PRO A 438 -22.38 -0.53 10.36
CA PRO A 438 -23.52 -0.46 11.27
C PRO A 438 -24.87 -0.24 10.54
N ASP A 439 -24.86 0.23 9.30
CA ASP A 439 -26.04 0.36 8.45
C ASP A 439 -26.43 -1.02 7.88
N PRO A 440 -27.63 -1.57 8.24
CA PRO A 440 -28.02 -2.90 7.79
C PRO A 440 -28.22 -3.03 6.28
N GLU A 441 -28.64 -1.95 5.60
CA GLU A 441 -28.86 -1.98 4.14
C GLU A 441 -27.52 -2.02 3.41
N LEU A 442 -26.55 -1.21 3.84
CA LEU A 442 -25.21 -1.24 3.31
C LEU A 442 -24.50 -2.58 3.60
N ALA A 443 -24.63 -3.08 4.81
CA ALA A 443 -24.09 -4.38 5.22
C ALA A 443 -24.60 -5.51 4.31
N GLU A 444 -25.91 -5.54 4.03
CA GLU A 444 -26.50 -6.53 3.11
C GLU A 444 -26.07 -6.29 1.66
N ALA A 445 -25.95 -5.04 1.22
CA ALA A 445 -25.48 -4.72 -0.12
C ALA A 445 -24.05 -5.23 -0.36
N VAL A 446 -23.16 -5.04 0.60
CA VAL A 446 -21.76 -5.54 0.57
C VAL A 446 -21.72 -7.07 0.54
N ARG A 447 -22.48 -7.73 1.44
CA ARG A 447 -22.61 -9.19 1.49
C ARG A 447 -23.08 -9.77 0.17
N SER A 448 -24.19 -9.23 -0.36
CA SER A 448 -24.78 -9.66 -1.61
C SER A 448 -23.89 -9.35 -2.81
N GLY A 449 -23.17 -8.22 -2.78
CA GLY A 449 -22.19 -7.82 -3.79
C GLY A 449 -21.09 -8.85 -3.90
N ARG A 450 -20.45 -9.20 -2.78
CA ARG A 450 -19.36 -10.17 -2.72
C ARG A 450 -19.79 -11.56 -3.22
N ARG A 451 -20.96 -12.03 -2.81
CA ARG A 451 -21.51 -13.31 -3.29
C ARG A 451 -21.76 -13.32 -4.80
N ARG A 452 -22.29 -12.22 -5.38
CA ARG A 452 -22.51 -12.12 -6.84
C ARG A 452 -21.20 -12.09 -7.62
N GLU A 453 -20.19 -11.38 -7.13
CA GLU A 453 -18.85 -11.32 -7.74
C GLU A 453 -18.29 -12.73 -7.92
N PHE A 454 -18.28 -13.55 -6.88
CA PHE A 454 -17.69 -14.89 -6.96
C PHE A 454 -18.61 -15.95 -7.56
N ALA A 455 -19.92 -15.76 -7.54
CA ALA A 455 -20.84 -16.62 -8.28
C ALA A 455 -20.56 -16.60 -9.79
N ALA A 456 -20.15 -15.45 -10.34
CA ALA A 456 -19.73 -15.33 -11.72
C ALA A 456 -18.45 -16.16 -12.04
N HIS A 457 -17.68 -16.54 -11.02
CA HIS A 457 -16.49 -17.40 -11.12
C HIS A 457 -16.74 -18.85 -10.69
N GLY A 458 -18.01 -19.25 -10.50
CA GLY A 458 -18.41 -20.63 -10.21
C GLY A 458 -18.41 -21.04 -8.74
N TRP A 459 -18.21 -20.11 -7.81
CA TRP A 459 -18.30 -20.35 -6.37
C TRP A 459 -19.75 -20.37 -5.90
N LYS A 460 -20.06 -21.24 -4.93
CA LYS A 460 -21.37 -21.23 -4.29
C LYS A 460 -21.43 -20.15 -3.22
N ALA A 461 -22.61 -19.54 -3.05
CA ALA A 461 -22.80 -18.45 -2.09
C ALA A 461 -22.44 -18.84 -0.64
N GLU A 462 -22.63 -20.11 -0.28
CA GLU A 462 -22.34 -20.66 1.06
C GLU A 462 -20.83 -20.84 1.31
N GLU A 463 -20.03 -20.88 0.25
CA GLU A 463 -18.57 -21.04 0.31
C GLU A 463 -17.87 -19.69 0.50
N ILE A 464 -18.55 -18.58 0.19
CA ILE A 464 -17.99 -17.23 0.30
C ILE A 464 -18.11 -16.73 1.75
N PRO A 465 -17.01 -16.38 2.42
CA PRO A 465 -17.05 -15.77 3.75
C PRO A 465 -17.94 -14.53 3.78
N ASP A 466 -18.74 -14.41 4.84
CA ASP A 466 -19.53 -13.20 5.05
C ASP A 466 -18.61 -12.07 5.52
N PRO A 467 -18.46 -10.97 4.75
CA PRO A 467 -17.57 -9.86 5.14
C PRO A 467 -18.03 -9.14 6.42
N GLN A 468 -19.31 -9.26 6.81
CA GLN A 468 -19.86 -8.65 8.01
C GLN A 468 -19.78 -9.56 9.26
N ASP A 469 -19.35 -10.81 9.10
CA ASP A 469 -19.14 -11.71 10.24
C ASP A 469 -17.81 -11.38 10.93
N PRO A 470 -17.80 -11.01 12.22
CA PRO A 470 -16.55 -10.78 12.97
C PRO A 470 -15.55 -11.94 12.87
N ALA A 471 -16.03 -13.18 12.73
CA ALA A 471 -15.16 -14.34 12.53
C ALA A 471 -14.35 -14.28 11.23
N THR A 472 -14.78 -13.51 10.22
CA THR A 472 -14.01 -13.30 8.98
C THR A 472 -12.75 -12.47 9.24
N ARG A 473 -12.88 -11.41 10.05
CA ARG A 473 -11.71 -10.64 10.55
C ARG A 473 -10.83 -11.51 11.45
N ASP A 474 -11.40 -12.27 12.38
CA ASP A 474 -10.64 -13.05 13.35
C ASP A 474 -9.81 -14.14 12.67
N ARG A 475 -10.34 -14.79 11.64
CA ARG A 475 -9.58 -15.75 10.80
C ARG A 475 -8.44 -15.09 10.02
N SER A 476 -8.52 -13.80 9.73
CA SER A 476 -7.50 -13.05 9.02
C SER A 476 -6.37 -12.53 9.94
N CYS A 477 -6.47 -12.71 11.25
CA CYS A 477 -5.40 -12.38 12.17
C CYS A 477 -4.23 -13.35 12.03
N LEU A 478 -3.01 -12.81 12.03
CA LEU A 478 -1.80 -13.63 12.00
C LEU A 478 -1.68 -14.49 13.27
N ASP A 479 -1.29 -15.75 13.10
CA ASP A 479 -0.91 -16.64 14.20
C ASP A 479 0.60 -16.53 14.47
N TRP A 480 0.97 -15.83 15.51
CA TRP A 480 2.35 -15.60 15.91
C TRP A 480 3.01 -16.82 16.60
N ALA A 481 2.33 -17.96 16.67
CA ALA A 481 2.93 -19.21 17.11
C ALA A 481 3.59 -19.99 15.95
N GLU A 482 3.25 -19.67 14.68
CA GLU A 482 3.76 -20.38 13.51
C GLU A 482 5.26 -20.16 13.21
N PRO A 483 5.81 -18.92 13.26
CA PRO A 483 7.16 -18.63 12.74
C PRO A 483 8.29 -19.45 13.30
N ASP A 484 8.16 -19.93 14.56
CA ASP A 484 9.20 -20.69 15.26
C ASP A 484 9.05 -22.21 15.12
N SER A 485 8.09 -22.67 14.30
CA SER A 485 7.81 -24.09 14.08
C SER A 485 8.07 -24.51 12.62
N ALA A 486 8.45 -25.80 12.43
CA ALA A 486 8.55 -26.35 11.08
C ALA A 486 7.14 -26.49 10.43
N PRO A 487 6.99 -26.17 9.14
CA PRO A 487 8.02 -25.83 8.14
C PRO A 487 8.29 -24.31 8.02
N HIS A 488 7.65 -23.47 8.83
CA HIS A 488 7.66 -22.01 8.74
C HIS A 488 9.05 -21.41 9.01
N ASP A 489 9.77 -21.96 9.98
CA ASP A 489 11.11 -21.54 10.39
C ASP A 489 12.14 -21.59 9.24
N ARG A 490 12.05 -22.61 8.39
CA ARG A 490 12.94 -22.73 7.22
C ARG A 490 12.70 -21.62 6.20
N LEU A 491 11.45 -21.32 5.89
CA LEU A 491 11.13 -20.26 4.93
C LEU A 491 11.51 -18.88 5.50
N LEU A 492 11.24 -18.65 6.78
CA LEU A 492 11.66 -17.43 7.47
C LEU A 492 13.17 -17.22 7.42
N ALA A 493 13.95 -18.28 7.63
CA ALA A 493 15.41 -18.22 7.52
C ALA A 493 15.86 -17.92 6.07
N TRP A 494 15.15 -18.43 5.08
CA TRP A 494 15.39 -18.13 3.66
C TRP A 494 15.14 -16.65 3.34
N TYR A 495 14.01 -16.09 3.77
CA TYR A 495 13.70 -14.67 3.60
C TYR A 495 14.78 -13.79 4.25
N ARG A 496 15.20 -14.07 5.48
CA ARG A 496 16.31 -13.37 6.16
C ARG A 496 17.60 -13.39 5.35
N THR A 497 17.93 -14.54 4.77
CA THR A 497 19.12 -14.70 3.92
C THR A 497 19.03 -13.85 2.68
N LEU A 498 17.91 -13.89 1.96
CA LEU A 498 17.71 -13.12 0.73
C LEU A 498 17.70 -11.62 0.99
N ILE A 499 17.03 -11.16 2.04
CA ILE A 499 16.99 -9.75 2.44
C ILE A 499 18.39 -9.26 2.83
N THR A 500 19.15 -10.09 3.57
CA THR A 500 20.54 -9.77 3.92
C THR A 500 21.40 -9.60 2.66
N LEU A 501 21.32 -10.52 1.71
CA LEU A 501 22.02 -10.41 0.43
C LEU A 501 21.58 -9.17 -0.36
N ARG A 502 20.27 -8.92 -0.46
CA ARG A 502 19.72 -7.72 -1.11
C ARG A 502 20.30 -6.44 -0.54
N ARG A 503 20.42 -6.34 0.77
CA ARG A 503 20.88 -5.12 1.46
C ARG A 503 22.39 -4.95 1.47
N THR A 504 23.14 -6.03 1.37
CA THR A 504 24.61 -6.00 1.52
C THR A 504 25.36 -6.15 0.21
N HIS A 505 24.81 -6.87 -0.78
CA HIS A 505 25.51 -7.10 -2.05
C HIS A 505 25.29 -5.92 -3.02
N PRO A 506 26.34 -5.25 -3.48
CA PRO A 506 26.23 -4.05 -4.32
C PRO A 506 25.47 -4.31 -5.63
N ASP A 507 25.69 -5.46 -6.28
CA ASP A 507 25.02 -5.79 -7.53
C ASP A 507 23.51 -5.96 -7.37
N LEU A 508 23.04 -6.44 -6.21
CA LEU A 508 21.61 -6.55 -5.91
C LEU A 508 20.96 -5.20 -5.55
N ARG A 509 21.78 -4.17 -5.33
CA ARG A 509 21.35 -2.78 -5.09
C ARG A 509 21.46 -1.90 -6.32
N ASP A 510 22.04 -2.41 -7.41
CA ASP A 510 22.21 -1.64 -8.65
C ASP A 510 20.84 -1.27 -9.25
N PRO A 511 20.54 0.03 -9.46
CA PRO A 511 19.26 0.47 -10.02
C PRO A 511 19.18 0.38 -11.56
N ASP A 512 20.25 -0.05 -12.24
CA ASP A 512 20.30 -0.07 -13.71
C ASP A 512 19.41 -1.15 -14.30
N LEU A 513 18.19 -0.76 -14.68
CA LEU A 513 17.25 -1.65 -15.35
C LEU A 513 17.79 -2.15 -16.72
N ALA A 514 18.63 -1.35 -17.38
CA ALA A 514 19.22 -1.74 -18.66
C ALA A 514 20.30 -2.83 -18.51
N ALA A 515 20.89 -2.99 -17.32
CA ALA A 515 21.89 -4.01 -17.04
C ALA A 515 21.29 -5.39 -16.74
N VAL A 516 20.01 -5.49 -16.39
CA VAL A 516 19.33 -6.74 -16.07
C VAL A 516 19.28 -7.65 -17.31
N ARG A 517 19.70 -8.90 -17.15
CA ARG A 517 19.64 -9.94 -18.19
C ARG A 517 18.89 -11.14 -17.65
N VAL A 518 17.91 -11.62 -18.40
CA VAL A 518 17.08 -12.79 -18.06
C VAL A 518 17.19 -13.83 -19.18
N ALA A 519 17.28 -15.10 -18.79
CA ALA A 519 17.14 -16.24 -19.70
C ALA A 519 16.19 -17.25 -19.04
N TYR A 520 15.43 -17.96 -19.84
CA TYR A 520 14.42 -18.91 -19.37
C TYR A 520 14.18 -20.04 -20.36
N ASP A 521 13.52 -21.08 -19.89
CA ASP A 521 13.03 -22.20 -20.69
C ASP A 521 11.62 -22.54 -20.21
N GLU A 522 10.61 -22.27 -21.03
CA GLU A 522 9.19 -22.49 -20.70
C GLU A 522 8.89 -23.99 -20.50
N GLU A 523 9.44 -24.85 -21.35
CA GLU A 523 9.17 -26.30 -21.29
C GLU A 523 9.76 -26.93 -20.03
N ARG A 524 11.00 -26.53 -19.68
CA ARG A 524 11.71 -27.01 -18.50
C ARG A 524 11.43 -26.23 -17.24
N ARG A 525 10.64 -25.16 -17.36
CA ARG A 525 10.19 -24.30 -16.25
C ARG A 525 11.33 -23.78 -15.37
N TRP A 526 12.39 -23.22 -15.97
CA TRP A 526 13.43 -22.52 -15.24
C TRP A 526 13.64 -21.10 -15.77
N VAL A 527 14.06 -20.23 -14.87
CA VAL A 527 14.44 -18.85 -15.18
C VAL A 527 15.75 -18.50 -14.48
N THR A 528 16.60 -17.75 -15.19
CA THR A 528 17.81 -17.16 -14.62
C THR A 528 17.85 -15.69 -14.89
N PHE A 529 18.42 -14.92 -13.96
CA PHE A 529 18.71 -13.53 -14.22
C PHE A 529 20.07 -13.14 -13.66
N ARG A 530 20.62 -12.07 -14.21
CA ARG A 530 21.91 -11.53 -13.82
C ARG A 530 21.78 -10.06 -13.48
N ARG A 531 22.37 -9.67 -12.34
CA ARG A 531 22.60 -8.30 -11.90
C ARG A 531 24.08 -8.18 -11.54
N GLY A 532 24.83 -7.37 -12.31
CA GLY A 532 26.30 -7.34 -12.17
C GLY A 532 26.93 -8.70 -12.32
N ASP A 533 27.65 -9.15 -11.29
CA ASP A 533 28.27 -10.49 -11.21
C ASP A 533 27.38 -11.51 -10.49
N VAL A 534 26.32 -11.08 -9.80
CA VAL A 534 25.34 -12.00 -9.17
C VAL A 534 24.45 -12.64 -10.24
N ARG A 535 24.22 -13.93 -10.11
CA ARG A 535 23.35 -14.75 -10.93
C ARG A 535 22.38 -15.50 -10.04
N VAL A 536 21.13 -15.43 -10.38
CA VAL A 536 20.06 -16.17 -9.72
C VAL A 536 19.51 -17.16 -10.71
N ALA A 537 19.46 -18.43 -10.31
CA ALA A 537 18.82 -19.48 -11.08
C ALA A 537 17.69 -20.09 -10.25
N VAL A 538 16.52 -20.17 -10.85
CA VAL A 538 15.29 -20.65 -10.23
C VAL A 538 14.71 -21.76 -11.08
N ASN A 539 14.48 -22.89 -10.47
CA ASN A 539 13.84 -24.05 -11.07
C ASN A 539 12.42 -24.20 -10.50
N LEU A 540 11.41 -23.96 -11.33
CA LEU A 540 9.99 -24.11 -10.99
C LEU A 540 9.43 -25.50 -11.38
N SER A 541 10.27 -26.38 -11.93
CA SER A 541 9.89 -27.74 -12.31
C SER A 541 9.91 -28.67 -11.09
N PRO A 542 9.02 -29.67 -11.03
CA PRO A 542 9.11 -30.76 -10.05
C PRO A 542 10.31 -31.71 -10.28
N GLU A 543 11.07 -31.49 -11.37
CA GLU A 543 12.26 -32.25 -11.71
C GLU A 543 13.52 -31.37 -11.60
N PRO A 544 14.68 -31.92 -11.20
CA PRO A 544 15.92 -31.15 -11.18
C PRO A 544 16.36 -30.77 -12.60
N VAL A 545 16.99 -29.61 -12.73
CA VAL A 545 17.48 -29.11 -14.03
C VAL A 545 18.95 -28.73 -13.94
N THR A 546 19.69 -28.91 -15.04
CA THR A 546 21.05 -28.41 -15.18
C THR A 546 21.05 -27.17 -16.06
N ILE A 547 21.49 -26.04 -15.50
CA ILE A 547 21.46 -24.73 -16.13
C ILE A 547 22.90 -24.25 -16.40
N ALA A 548 23.16 -23.78 -17.62
CA ALA A 548 24.44 -23.18 -17.97
C ALA A 548 24.47 -21.69 -17.57
N LEU A 549 25.30 -21.33 -16.61
CA LEU A 549 25.46 -19.95 -16.12
C LEU A 549 26.71 -19.23 -16.65
N GLY A 550 27.54 -19.94 -17.42
CA GLY A 550 28.56 -19.40 -18.31
C GLY A 550 29.76 -18.69 -17.68
N ARG A 551 30.18 -19.03 -16.44
CA ARG A 551 31.39 -18.44 -15.83
C ARG A 551 32.00 -19.38 -14.79
N ASN A 552 33.33 -19.54 -14.84
CA ASN A 552 34.12 -20.21 -13.81
C ASN A 552 34.40 -19.26 -12.64
N GLY A 553 34.56 -19.79 -11.42
CA GLY A 553 35.03 -19.02 -10.26
C GLY A 553 33.96 -18.28 -9.47
N VAL A 554 32.67 -18.64 -9.64
CA VAL A 554 31.56 -18.18 -8.79
C VAL A 554 31.34 -19.16 -7.63
N ARG A 555 30.97 -18.63 -6.48
CA ARG A 555 30.57 -19.42 -5.30
C ARG A 555 29.06 -19.38 -5.09
N VAL A 556 28.53 -20.35 -4.37
CA VAL A 556 27.16 -20.31 -3.91
C VAL A 556 27.06 -19.28 -2.78
N LEU A 557 26.25 -18.24 -2.99
CA LEU A 557 25.93 -17.24 -1.98
C LEU A 557 24.78 -17.69 -1.08
N ALA A 558 23.77 -18.30 -1.69
CA ALA A 558 22.63 -18.92 -1.02
C ALA A 558 21.98 -19.97 -1.92
N ALA A 559 21.38 -20.99 -1.33
CA ALA A 559 20.55 -21.97 -2.03
C ALA A 559 19.44 -22.45 -1.11
N TRP A 560 18.24 -22.67 -1.68
CA TRP A 560 17.11 -23.24 -0.92
C TRP A 560 17.37 -24.68 -0.53
N ASP A 561 17.75 -25.51 -1.48
CA ASP A 561 18.25 -26.86 -1.24
C ASP A 561 19.75 -26.91 -1.53
N PRO A 562 20.48 -27.89 -0.94
CA PRO A 562 21.90 -28.04 -1.17
C PRO A 562 22.23 -28.19 -2.66
N VAL A 563 23.18 -27.42 -3.15
CA VAL A 563 23.69 -27.48 -4.52
C VAL A 563 25.22 -27.68 -4.49
N GLU A 564 25.72 -28.44 -5.43
CA GLU A 564 27.16 -28.51 -5.65
C GLU A 564 27.68 -27.24 -6.30
N HIS A 565 28.93 -26.91 -6.05
CA HIS A 565 29.57 -25.80 -6.74
C HIS A 565 29.50 -25.98 -8.25
N PRO A 566 29.29 -24.88 -9.02
CA PRO A 566 29.28 -24.95 -10.48
C PRO A 566 30.52 -25.67 -11.01
N GLY A 567 30.30 -26.59 -11.93
CA GLY A 567 31.39 -27.31 -12.60
C GLY A 567 32.29 -26.38 -13.44
N PRO A 568 33.44 -26.87 -13.90
CA PRO A 568 34.35 -26.07 -14.73
C PRO A 568 33.72 -25.62 -16.05
N ASP A 569 32.64 -26.24 -16.49
CA ASP A 569 31.82 -25.84 -17.65
C ASP A 569 30.81 -24.72 -17.35
N GLY A 570 30.81 -24.22 -16.11
CA GLY A 570 29.88 -23.16 -15.66
C GLY A 570 28.42 -23.61 -15.53
N ARG A 571 28.18 -24.91 -15.41
CA ARG A 571 26.84 -25.47 -15.19
C ARG A 571 26.57 -25.68 -13.70
N VAL A 572 25.33 -25.46 -13.31
CA VAL A 572 24.84 -25.76 -11.96
C VAL A 572 23.63 -26.70 -12.06
N HIS A 573 23.62 -27.71 -11.19
CA HIS A 573 22.47 -28.59 -11.03
C HIS A 573 21.57 -28.02 -9.95
N VAL A 574 20.37 -27.56 -10.35
CA VAL A 574 19.38 -26.94 -9.45
C VAL A 574 18.31 -27.99 -9.14
N PRO A 575 18.11 -28.35 -7.86
CA PRO A 575 17.06 -29.28 -7.46
C PRO A 575 15.66 -28.85 -7.91
N ALA A 576 14.71 -29.78 -7.83
CA ALA A 576 13.30 -29.49 -8.09
C ALA A 576 12.79 -28.35 -7.19
N GLU A 577 11.99 -27.46 -7.73
CA GLU A 577 11.35 -26.36 -6.99
C GLU A 577 12.34 -25.62 -6.06
N SER A 578 13.47 -25.22 -6.60
CA SER A 578 14.58 -24.67 -5.81
C SER A 578 15.20 -23.44 -6.48
N ALA A 579 15.87 -22.62 -5.68
CA ALA A 579 16.56 -21.44 -6.13
C ALA A 579 18.01 -21.41 -5.61
N VAL A 580 18.93 -20.91 -6.46
CA VAL A 580 20.34 -20.73 -6.09
C VAL A 580 20.82 -19.34 -6.55
N LEU A 581 21.56 -18.68 -5.66
CA LEU A 581 22.25 -17.43 -5.90
C LEU A 581 23.75 -17.70 -5.96
N LEU A 582 24.38 -17.23 -7.02
CA LEU A 582 25.81 -17.36 -7.25
C LEU A 582 26.45 -15.99 -7.41
N GLY A 583 27.64 -15.83 -6.93
CA GLY A 583 28.40 -14.59 -7.05
C GLY A 583 29.88 -14.77 -6.76
N PRO A 584 30.67 -13.67 -6.82
CA PRO A 584 32.09 -13.67 -6.54
C PRO A 584 32.44 -14.02 -5.08
#